data_6d02ea313a0c0f28e8d935d022ba51db
#
_entry.id   6d02ea313a0c0f28e8d935d022ba51db
#
_cell.length_a   1.000
_cell.length_b   1.000
_cell.length_c   1.000
_cell.angle_alpha   90.00
_cell.angle_beta   90.00
_cell.angle_gamma   90.00
#
_symmetry.space_group_name_H-M   'P 1'
#
loop_
_entity.id
_entity.type
_entity.pdbx_description
1 polymer ?
#
loop_
_entity_poly.entity_id
_entity_poly.type
_entity_poly.pdbx_seq_one_letter_code
_entity_poly.pdbx_strand_id
1 'polypeptide(L)'
;MSVPASQTPALSADQPRILRSKLFWISLLYFSEGFPLGLFFDLFPVYFRQQGVELSKIGLLSLLGLAWTLKFLWAPLIDFTRRHRYWMAAADVGMGLVMIVCAREAGFGPWVWFAIGAFTALSATNDIAIDGYTIEQLNKRELGIANGFRIGFYRVGMLAAGVLLWFSDVAGWTATYGLASILFFVIAATMLLAPKEPPRPERDAPSSLRGELSALAQQPILMIGLALFIAGLLWPVLGALDIAWLKPYKSAWWFKGGAPVGLILLAAYLFTRGIRGQSAQLSTASASGPMFGAIVSLLNKTHALLLIGFILIFKLADSSIGFMIKPFWVDSGFTNTQIGLVSVNLGLGLSIAGGILGGWYTDRVGIFRGLWVLGLWQALSNLGYVVAAYVVPHAPQGSDIAMAHQLLMYGASAIESFTGGLGTAAFLAFLMAIVDKSRATTEYAILSSIFAFSRSIAGWAGGIGAQEMGYAAYFALTFVLAFPAYALLPWIKSILISSEERTP
;
A
#
# COMPACT_ATOMS: atom_id res chain seq x y z
N MET A 1 45.15 -9.68 16.82
CA MET A 1 43.95 -9.97 17.61
C MET A 1 42.87 -10.42 16.65
N SER A 2 42.61 -11.72 16.59
CA SER A 2 41.60 -12.33 15.72
C SER A 2 40.22 -12.10 16.31
N VAL A 3 39.34 -11.40 15.55
CA VAL A 3 37.93 -11.20 15.88
C VAL A 3 37.25 -12.59 15.87
N PRO A 4 36.57 -13.02 16.95
CA PRO A 4 35.85 -14.26 16.95
C PRO A 4 34.68 -14.21 15.96
N ALA A 5 34.58 -15.22 15.10
CA ALA A 5 33.45 -15.41 14.19
C ALA A 5 32.15 -15.46 15.01
N SER A 6 31.20 -14.60 14.68
CA SER A 6 29.87 -14.57 15.27
C SER A 6 29.20 -15.94 15.04
N GLN A 7 29.05 -16.71 16.13
CA GLN A 7 28.30 -17.96 16.09
C GLN A 7 26.82 -17.63 15.86
N THR A 8 26.34 -17.89 14.65
CA THR A 8 24.91 -17.99 14.37
C THR A 8 24.34 -19.07 15.30
N PRO A 9 23.25 -18.84 16.06
CA PRO A 9 22.67 -19.89 16.89
C PRO A 9 22.29 -21.07 16.02
N ALA A 10 22.95 -22.22 16.26
CA ALA A 10 22.64 -23.44 15.55
C ALA A 10 21.19 -23.85 15.86
N LEU A 11 20.36 -23.93 14.83
CA LEU A 11 19.03 -24.53 14.91
C LEU A 11 19.19 -25.95 15.48
N SER A 12 18.37 -26.31 16.47
CA SER A 12 18.47 -27.59 17.16
C SER A 12 18.44 -28.77 16.17
N ALA A 13 19.30 -29.78 16.39
CA ALA A 13 19.46 -30.93 15.48
C ALA A 13 18.18 -31.75 15.28
N ASP A 14 17.19 -31.62 16.14
CA ASP A 14 15.93 -32.36 16.12
C ASP A 14 14.82 -31.76 15.23
N GLN A 15 15.01 -30.57 14.63
CA GLN A 15 13.98 -30.02 13.77
C GLN A 15 14.02 -30.56 12.34
N PRO A 16 12.86 -30.74 11.67
CA PRO A 16 12.79 -31.13 10.26
C PRO A 16 13.64 -30.21 9.37
N ARG A 17 14.30 -30.77 8.35
CA ARG A 17 15.21 -30.02 7.47
C ARG A 17 14.58 -28.74 6.89
N ILE A 18 13.26 -28.78 6.60
CA ILE A 18 12.52 -27.65 6.03
C ILE A 18 12.44 -26.47 6.99
N LEU A 19 12.24 -26.71 8.30
CA LEU A 19 12.19 -25.69 9.34
C LEU A 19 13.57 -25.07 9.65
N ARG A 20 14.64 -25.67 9.14
CA ARG A 20 16.01 -25.12 9.22
C ARG A 20 16.32 -24.17 8.08
N SER A 21 15.47 -24.14 7.03
CA SER A 21 15.68 -23.28 5.86
C SER A 21 15.24 -21.85 6.14
N LYS A 22 16.16 -20.90 6.05
CA LYS A 22 15.83 -19.45 6.13
C LYS A 22 14.84 -19.06 5.04
N LEU A 23 14.96 -19.64 3.83
CA LEU A 23 14.07 -19.35 2.71
C LEU A 23 12.63 -19.80 2.98
N PHE A 24 12.44 -20.93 3.69
CA PHE A 24 11.12 -21.35 4.12
C PHE A 24 10.46 -20.30 5.02
N TRP A 25 11.20 -19.80 6.02
CA TRP A 25 10.67 -18.77 6.91
C TRP A 25 10.39 -17.46 6.19
N ILE A 26 11.29 -17.02 5.32
CA ILE A 26 11.06 -15.83 4.50
C ILE A 26 9.80 -16.00 3.65
N SER A 27 9.63 -17.15 3.01
CA SER A 27 8.43 -17.43 2.20
C SER A 27 7.15 -17.30 3.02
N LEU A 28 7.12 -17.91 4.21
CA LEU A 28 5.95 -17.90 5.09
C LEU A 28 5.67 -16.50 5.65
N LEU A 29 6.71 -15.77 6.05
CA LEU A 29 6.61 -14.40 6.55
C LEU A 29 5.99 -13.47 5.51
N TYR A 30 6.52 -13.49 4.29
CA TYR A 30 5.99 -12.62 3.22
C TYR A 30 4.66 -13.09 2.65
N PHE A 31 4.32 -14.37 2.75
CA PHE A 31 2.94 -14.83 2.56
C PHE A 31 2.00 -14.19 3.58
N SER A 32 2.37 -14.19 4.87
CA SER A 32 1.60 -13.55 5.94
C SER A 32 1.44 -12.03 5.74
N GLU A 33 2.44 -11.36 5.16
CA GLU A 33 2.36 -9.93 4.81
C GLU A 33 1.42 -9.68 3.62
N GLY A 34 1.47 -10.52 2.60
CA GLY A 34 0.67 -10.36 1.37
C GLY A 34 -0.80 -10.72 1.54
N PHE A 35 -1.11 -11.69 2.41
CA PHE A 35 -2.46 -12.20 2.60
C PHE A 35 -3.45 -11.13 3.07
N PRO A 36 -3.20 -10.35 4.13
CA PRO A 36 -4.11 -9.29 4.54
C PRO A 36 -4.27 -8.17 3.51
N LEU A 37 -3.24 -7.88 2.71
CA LEU A 37 -3.39 -6.92 1.62
C LEU A 37 -4.35 -7.40 0.54
N GLY A 38 -4.27 -8.69 0.17
CA GLY A 38 -5.23 -9.28 -0.76
C GLY A 38 -6.66 -9.19 -0.23
N LEU A 39 -6.88 -9.46 1.06
CA LEU A 39 -8.21 -9.31 1.68
C LEU A 39 -8.69 -7.85 1.61
N PHE A 40 -7.81 -6.91 1.91
CA PHE A 40 -8.18 -5.49 1.95
C PHE A 40 -8.51 -4.91 0.58
N PHE A 41 -7.71 -5.21 -0.45
CA PHE A 41 -7.87 -4.61 -1.78
C PHE A 41 -8.82 -5.40 -2.69
N ASP A 42 -8.99 -6.70 -2.47
CA ASP A 42 -9.75 -7.54 -3.38
C ASP A 42 -11.02 -8.12 -2.74
N LEU A 43 -10.94 -8.66 -1.51
CA LEU A 43 -12.06 -9.36 -0.90
C LEU A 43 -13.09 -8.40 -0.27
N PHE A 44 -12.65 -7.44 0.53
CA PHE A 44 -13.57 -6.51 1.21
C PHE A 44 -14.40 -5.66 0.24
N PRO A 45 -13.84 -5.05 -0.83
CA PRO A 45 -14.65 -4.29 -1.78
C PRO A 45 -15.75 -5.11 -2.45
N VAL A 46 -15.48 -6.39 -2.78
CA VAL A 46 -16.47 -7.31 -3.33
C VAL A 46 -17.57 -7.58 -2.31
N TYR A 47 -17.21 -8.01 -1.11
CA TYR A 47 -18.17 -8.30 -0.04
C TYR A 47 -19.09 -7.12 0.25
N PHE A 48 -18.51 -5.93 0.49
CA PHE A 48 -19.33 -4.76 0.83
C PHE A 48 -20.23 -4.32 -0.31
N ARG A 49 -19.75 -4.41 -1.55
CA ARG A 49 -20.61 -4.08 -2.68
C ARG A 49 -21.80 -5.04 -2.80
N GLN A 50 -21.62 -6.32 -2.56
CA GLN A 50 -22.70 -7.31 -2.50
C GLN A 50 -23.69 -7.05 -1.37
N GLN A 51 -23.23 -6.47 -0.26
CA GLN A 51 -24.10 -6.04 0.83
C GLN A 51 -24.81 -4.70 0.54
N GLY A 52 -24.72 -4.18 -0.69
CA GLY A 52 -25.36 -2.92 -1.09
C GLY A 52 -24.69 -1.66 -0.56
N VAL A 53 -23.44 -1.75 -0.09
CA VAL A 53 -22.70 -0.58 0.42
C VAL A 53 -22.42 0.38 -0.73
N GLU A 54 -22.67 1.67 -0.50
CA GLU A 54 -22.40 2.75 -1.46
C GLU A 54 -20.93 2.81 -1.86
N LEU A 55 -20.67 3.14 -3.12
CA LEU A 55 -19.30 3.23 -3.66
C LEU A 55 -18.46 4.26 -2.90
N SER A 56 -19.04 5.37 -2.48
CA SER A 56 -18.39 6.40 -1.65
C SER A 56 -17.87 5.83 -0.32
N LYS A 57 -18.63 4.94 0.33
CA LYS A 57 -18.21 4.27 1.56
C LYS A 57 -17.14 3.21 1.32
N ILE A 58 -17.22 2.47 0.21
CA ILE A 58 -16.18 1.53 -0.20
C ILE A 58 -14.88 2.28 -0.51
N GLY A 59 -14.96 3.40 -1.23
CA GLY A 59 -13.82 4.28 -1.46
C GLY A 59 -13.20 4.80 -0.16
N LEU A 60 -14.04 5.18 0.82
CA LEU A 60 -13.57 5.65 2.12
C LEU A 60 -12.76 4.58 2.89
N LEU A 61 -13.05 3.28 2.70
CA LEU A 61 -12.22 2.21 3.26
C LEU A 61 -10.75 2.32 2.86
N SER A 62 -10.46 2.85 1.66
CA SER A 62 -9.06 3.02 1.21
C SER A 62 -8.23 3.90 2.14
N LEU A 63 -8.86 4.83 2.88
CA LEU A 63 -8.17 5.65 3.87
C LEU A 63 -7.70 4.85 5.08
N LEU A 64 -8.32 3.71 5.40
CA LEU A 64 -7.81 2.81 6.43
C LEU A 64 -6.46 2.21 6.03
N GLY A 65 -6.18 2.12 4.73
CA GLY A 65 -4.88 1.76 4.18
C GLY A 65 -3.75 2.75 4.52
N LEU A 66 -4.07 3.95 5.04
CA LEU A 66 -3.08 4.87 5.58
C LEU A 66 -2.29 4.28 6.76
N ALA A 67 -2.78 3.24 7.41
CA ALA A 67 -2.01 2.51 8.43
C ALA A 67 -0.67 2.03 7.86
N TRP A 68 -0.63 1.48 6.64
CA TRP A 68 0.64 1.07 6.01
C TRP A 68 1.55 2.24 5.64
N THR A 69 0.98 3.40 5.34
CA THR A 69 1.76 4.62 5.08
C THR A 69 2.35 5.20 6.35
N LEU A 70 1.58 5.17 7.44
CA LEU A 70 1.94 5.80 8.72
C LEU A 70 2.64 4.84 9.68
N LYS A 71 2.87 3.58 9.29
CA LYS A 71 3.47 2.54 10.15
C LYS A 71 4.81 2.95 10.78
N PHE A 72 5.54 3.86 10.14
CA PHE A 72 6.80 4.40 10.66
C PHE A 72 6.63 5.12 12.02
N LEU A 73 5.43 5.61 12.35
CA LEU A 73 5.16 6.29 13.62
C LEU A 73 5.28 5.36 14.83
N TRP A 74 4.96 4.07 14.68
CA TRP A 74 5.03 3.10 15.76
C TRP A 74 6.06 1.98 15.54
N ALA A 75 6.75 1.97 14.40
CA ALA A 75 7.84 1.04 14.14
C ALA A 75 8.91 1.01 15.27
N PRO A 76 9.30 2.16 15.87
CA PRO A 76 10.26 2.16 16.97
C PRO A 76 9.80 1.40 18.23
N LEU A 77 8.48 1.27 18.46
CA LEU A 77 7.95 0.49 19.57
C LEU A 77 8.26 -1.00 19.40
N ILE A 78 8.16 -1.50 18.16
CA ILE A 78 8.45 -2.88 17.82
C ILE A 78 9.95 -3.15 17.94
N ASP A 79 10.76 -2.24 17.41
CA ASP A 79 12.23 -2.32 17.50
C ASP A 79 12.73 -2.26 18.94
N PHE A 80 12.08 -1.47 19.80
CA PHE A 80 12.43 -1.37 21.22
C PHE A 80 12.21 -2.67 21.98
N THR A 81 11.10 -3.38 21.70
CA THR A 81 10.76 -4.63 22.39
C THR A 81 11.62 -5.80 21.96
N ARG A 82 12.22 -5.76 20.76
CA ARG A 82 13.10 -6.79 20.17
C ARG A 82 12.49 -8.20 20.19
N ARG A 83 11.17 -8.30 20.08
CA ARG A 83 10.40 -9.55 20.12
C ARG A 83 9.53 -9.69 18.87
N HIS A 84 10.14 -9.62 17.69
CA HIS A 84 9.44 -9.59 16.42
C HIS A 84 8.45 -10.75 16.26
N ARG A 85 8.82 -11.97 16.65
CA ARG A 85 7.95 -13.16 16.56
C ARG A 85 6.65 -13.02 17.34
N TYR A 86 6.69 -12.40 18.54
CA TYR A 86 5.49 -12.17 19.35
C TYR A 86 4.62 -11.07 18.76
N TRP A 87 5.22 -10.05 18.16
CA TRP A 87 4.48 -9.01 17.45
C TRP A 87 3.77 -9.58 16.22
N MET A 88 4.47 -10.40 15.39
CA MET A 88 3.88 -11.09 14.25
C MET A 88 2.71 -11.97 14.69
N ALA A 89 2.94 -12.86 15.66
CA ALA A 89 1.88 -13.76 16.15
C ALA A 89 0.69 -12.99 16.74
N ALA A 90 0.92 -11.93 17.52
CA ALA A 90 -0.15 -11.12 18.09
C ALA A 90 -0.95 -10.37 17.01
N ALA A 91 -0.27 -9.85 15.99
CA ALA A 91 -0.92 -9.20 14.85
C ALA A 91 -1.80 -10.19 14.06
N ASP A 92 -1.27 -11.38 13.76
CA ASP A 92 -2.03 -12.42 13.04
C ASP A 92 -3.21 -12.92 13.88
N VAL A 93 -3.05 -13.14 15.20
CA VAL A 93 -4.18 -13.47 16.10
C VAL A 93 -5.23 -12.37 16.08
N GLY A 94 -4.82 -11.11 16.18
CA GLY A 94 -5.73 -9.97 16.11
C GLY A 94 -6.49 -9.90 14.79
N MET A 95 -5.81 -10.10 13.65
CA MET A 95 -6.45 -10.17 12.33
C MET A 95 -7.42 -11.35 12.23
N GLY A 96 -7.06 -12.51 12.78
CA GLY A 96 -7.96 -13.67 12.86
C GLY A 96 -9.24 -13.37 13.66
N LEU A 97 -9.11 -12.67 14.79
CA LEU A 97 -10.29 -12.23 15.57
C LEU A 97 -11.17 -11.25 14.81
N VAL A 98 -10.56 -10.31 14.06
CA VAL A 98 -11.32 -9.41 13.18
C VAL A 98 -12.10 -10.19 12.12
N MET A 99 -11.53 -11.25 11.54
CA MET A 99 -12.26 -12.11 10.60
C MET A 99 -13.47 -12.79 11.26
N ILE A 100 -13.39 -13.18 12.53
CA ILE A 100 -14.55 -13.71 13.26
C ILE A 100 -15.64 -12.64 13.43
N VAL A 101 -15.26 -11.39 13.71
CA VAL A 101 -16.21 -10.28 13.76
C VAL A 101 -16.91 -10.10 12.40
N CYS A 102 -16.15 -10.08 11.32
CA CYS A 102 -16.69 -9.97 9.95
C CYS A 102 -17.60 -11.17 9.58
N ALA A 103 -17.31 -12.37 10.11
CA ALA A 103 -18.14 -13.55 9.89
C ALA A 103 -19.51 -13.49 10.59
N ARG A 104 -19.60 -12.75 11.70
CA ARG A 104 -20.81 -12.63 12.52
C ARG A 104 -21.66 -11.42 12.14
N GLU A 105 -21.03 -10.32 11.77
CA GLU A 105 -21.69 -9.08 11.39
C GLU A 105 -22.13 -9.16 9.93
N ALA A 106 -23.43 -9.33 9.71
CA ALA A 106 -24.01 -9.24 8.38
C ALA A 106 -24.16 -7.76 7.98
N GLY A 107 -23.44 -7.34 6.92
CA GLY A 107 -23.58 -5.98 6.39
C GLY A 107 -22.48 -5.01 6.81
N PHE A 108 -22.78 -3.71 6.73
CA PHE A 108 -21.81 -2.62 6.91
C PHE A 108 -22.24 -1.70 8.05
N GLY A 109 -21.94 -2.12 9.28
CA GLY A 109 -22.22 -1.35 10.50
C GLY A 109 -21.00 -0.56 11.01
N PRO A 110 -21.18 0.31 12.03
CA PRO A 110 -20.08 1.07 12.63
C PRO A 110 -18.94 0.19 13.14
N TRP A 111 -19.23 -0.99 13.67
CA TRP A 111 -18.24 -1.94 14.16
C TRP A 111 -17.33 -2.50 13.07
N VAL A 112 -17.83 -2.62 11.83
CA VAL A 112 -17.04 -3.07 10.70
C VAL A 112 -15.94 -2.06 10.38
N TRP A 113 -16.20 -0.75 10.48
CA TRP A 113 -15.18 0.29 10.32
C TRP A 113 -14.05 0.14 11.33
N PHE A 114 -14.38 -0.04 12.61
CA PHE A 114 -13.38 -0.26 13.65
C PHE A 114 -12.62 -1.58 13.42
N ALA A 115 -13.33 -2.63 13.04
CA ALA A 115 -12.73 -3.94 12.76
C ALA A 115 -11.72 -3.85 11.61
N ILE A 116 -12.07 -3.22 10.47
CA ILE A 116 -11.16 -3.07 9.33
C ILE A 116 -10.02 -2.09 9.67
N GLY A 117 -10.28 -1.02 10.41
CA GLY A 117 -9.24 -0.12 10.92
C GLY A 117 -8.24 -0.85 11.80
N ALA A 118 -8.71 -1.69 12.73
CA ALA A 118 -7.85 -2.56 13.54
C ALA A 118 -7.09 -3.57 12.66
N PHE A 119 -7.76 -4.17 11.68
CA PHE A 119 -7.15 -5.10 10.72
C PHE A 119 -5.97 -4.46 9.97
N THR A 120 -6.15 -3.27 9.42
CA THR A 120 -5.08 -2.56 8.68
C THR A 120 -3.93 -2.13 9.58
N ALA A 121 -4.24 -1.68 10.82
CA ALA A 121 -3.21 -1.34 11.81
C ALA A 121 -2.39 -2.57 12.25
N LEU A 122 -3.06 -3.71 12.47
CA LEU A 122 -2.41 -4.99 12.80
C LEU A 122 -1.57 -5.49 11.64
N SER A 123 -2.09 -5.43 10.40
CA SER A 123 -1.32 -5.80 9.21
C SER A 123 -0.08 -4.93 9.04
N ALA A 124 -0.20 -3.60 9.19
CA ALA A 124 0.95 -2.71 9.14
C ALA A 124 1.97 -2.98 10.27
N THR A 125 1.50 -3.41 11.44
CA THR A 125 2.35 -3.83 12.56
C THR A 125 3.09 -5.13 12.24
N ASN A 126 2.39 -6.08 11.59
CA ASN A 126 2.97 -7.32 11.10
C ASN A 126 4.09 -7.06 10.09
N ASP A 127 3.86 -6.18 9.10
CA ASP A 127 4.87 -5.78 8.11
C ASP A 127 6.15 -5.26 8.76
N ILE A 128 6.03 -4.37 9.78
CA ILE A 128 7.20 -3.85 10.50
C ILE A 128 7.97 -4.99 11.18
N ALA A 129 7.24 -5.89 11.85
CA ALA A 129 7.85 -6.99 12.58
C ALA A 129 8.53 -7.99 11.63
N ILE A 130 7.92 -8.30 10.48
CA ILE A 130 8.47 -9.18 9.44
C ILE A 130 9.74 -8.57 8.83
N ASP A 131 9.69 -7.29 8.44
CA ASP A 131 10.84 -6.61 7.86
C ASP A 131 12.02 -6.57 8.85
N GLY A 132 11.76 -6.19 10.11
CA GLY A 132 12.76 -6.16 11.17
C GLY A 132 13.38 -7.54 11.42
N TYR A 133 12.55 -8.57 11.58
CA TYR A 133 12.99 -9.95 11.78
C TYR A 133 13.83 -10.47 10.60
N THR A 134 13.38 -10.21 9.38
CA THR A 134 14.06 -10.68 8.16
C THR A 134 15.45 -10.06 8.03
N ILE A 135 15.58 -8.75 8.31
CA ILE A 135 16.87 -8.05 8.28
C ILE A 135 17.85 -8.65 9.32
N GLU A 136 17.35 -9.04 10.50
CA GLU A 136 18.18 -9.62 11.55
C GLU A 136 18.66 -11.05 11.25
N GLN A 137 17.87 -11.82 10.50
CA GLN A 137 18.15 -13.21 10.18
C GLN A 137 19.07 -13.39 8.96
N LEU A 138 19.16 -12.40 8.07
CA LEU A 138 19.85 -12.50 6.81
C LEU A 138 21.26 -11.91 6.83
N ASN A 139 22.19 -12.63 6.21
CA ASN A 139 23.52 -12.12 5.89
C ASN A 139 23.48 -11.31 4.58
N LYS A 140 24.41 -10.36 4.41
CA LYS A 140 24.50 -9.52 3.19
C LYS A 140 24.54 -10.32 1.88
N ARG A 141 25.11 -11.54 1.89
CA ARG A 141 25.21 -12.44 0.71
C ARG A 141 23.87 -13.12 0.36
N GLU A 142 22.94 -13.20 1.30
CA GLU A 142 21.64 -13.87 1.15
C GLU A 142 20.54 -12.91 0.68
N LEU A 143 20.77 -11.59 0.71
CA LEU A 143 19.76 -10.57 0.45
C LEU A 143 19.15 -10.64 -0.95
N GLY A 144 19.93 -11.03 -1.98
CA GLY A 144 19.42 -11.11 -3.36
C GLY A 144 18.35 -12.19 -3.52
N ILE A 145 18.66 -13.42 -3.07
CA ILE A 145 17.71 -14.55 -3.14
C ILE A 145 16.52 -14.29 -2.23
N ALA A 146 16.76 -13.78 -1.02
CA ALA A 146 15.71 -13.46 -0.06
C ALA A 146 14.71 -12.43 -0.61
N ASN A 147 15.17 -11.39 -1.30
CA ASN A 147 14.29 -10.42 -1.96
C ASN A 147 13.43 -11.03 -3.06
N GLY A 148 13.96 -11.98 -3.83
CA GLY A 148 13.17 -12.73 -4.81
C GLY A 148 12.04 -13.51 -4.14
N PHE A 149 12.34 -14.24 -3.06
CA PHE A 149 11.34 -14.98 -2.27
C PHE A 149 10.33 -14.04 -1.61
N ARG A 150 10.79 -12.91 -1.06
CA ARG A 150 9.95 -11.84 -0.51
C ARG A 150 8.88 -11.42 -1.51
N ILE A 151 9.29 -10.95 -2.70
CA ILE A 151 8.36 -10.46 -3.72
C ILE A 151 7.44 -11.58 -4.20
N GLY A 152 7.96 -12.78 -4.41
CA GLY A 152 7.19 -13.94 -4.87
C GLY A 152 6.11 -14.34 -3.87
N PHE A 153 6.48 -14.59 -2.62
CA PHE A 153 5.54 -15.09 -1.61
C PHE A 153 4.57 -14.03 -1.09
N TYR A 154 4.96 -12.75 -1.09
CA TYR A 154 4.02 -11.65 -0.91
C TYR A 154 2.88 -11.70 -1.94
N ARG A 155 3.21 -11.94 -3.21
CA ARG A 155 2.20 -12.11 -4.28
C ARG A 155 1.36 -13.37 -4.11
N VAL A 156 1.98 -14.47 -3.67
CA VAL A 156 1.25 -15.72 -3.34
C VAL A 156 0.26 -15.48 -2.20
N GLY A 157 0.63 -14.69 -1.18
CA GLY A 157 -0.29 -14.26 -0.12
C GLY A 157 -1.51 -13.51 -0.67
N MET A 158 -1.28 -12.58 -1.59
CA MET A 158 -2.38 -11.86 -2.25
C MET A 158 -3.30 -12.77 -3.08
N LEU A 159 -2.75 -13.78 -3.78
CA LEU A 159 -3.55 -14.76 -4.53
C LEU A 159 -4.55 -15.51 -3.65
N ALA A 160 -4.28 -15.68 -2.37
CA ALA A 160 -5.20 -16.32 -1.43
C ALA A 160 -6.55 -15.60 -1.35
N ALA A 161 -6.60 -14.27 -1.54
CA ALA A 161 -7.86 -13.54 -1.59
C ALA A 161 -8.74 -13.96 -2.77
N GLY A 162 -8.16 -14.22 -3.95
CA GLY A 162 -8.90 -14.74 -5.10
C GLY A 162 -9.44 -16.15 -4.86
N VAL A 163 -8.67 -17.00 -4.16
CA VAL A 163 -9.14 -18.34 -3.74
C VAL A 163 -10.29 -18.24 -2.74
N LEU A 164 -10.21 -17.30 -1.79
CA LEU A 164 -11.30 -17.04 -0.84
C LEU A 164 -12.57 -16.49 -1.52
N LEU A 165 -12.42 -15.68 -2.56
CA LEU A 165 -13.57 -15.24 -3.36
C LEU A 165 -14.24 -16.43 -4.06
N TRP A 166 -13.47 -17.33 -4.68
CA TRP A 166 -14.02 -18.57 -5.20
C TRP A 166 -14.72 -19.40 -4.11
N PHE A 167 -14.10 -19.54 -2.93
CA PHE A 167 -14.68 -20.28 -1.83
C PHE A 167 -15.98 -19.66 -1.30
N SER A 168 -16.14 -18.34 -1.40
CA SER A 168 -17.37 -17.65 -0.98
C SER A 168 -18.60 -18.00 -1.83
N ASP A 169 -18.42 -18.33 -3.09
CA ASP A 169 -19.52 -18.84 -3.94
C ASP A 169 -19.94 -20.27 -3.54
N VAL A 170 -18.99 -21.06 -3.04
CA VAL A 170 -19.24 -22.48 -2.68
C VAL A 170 -19.82 -22.59 -1.27
N ALA A 171 -19.25 -21.88 -0.29
CA ALA A 171 -19.53 -22.06 1.13
C ALA A 171 -20.16 -20.83 1.82
N GLY A 172 -20.31 -19.73 1.08
CA GLY A 172 -20.82 -18.46 1.60
C GLY A 172 -19.82 -17.66 2.40
N TRP A 173 -20.19 -16.40 2.69
CA TRP A 173 -19.28 -15.42 3.30
C TRP A 173 -18.87 -15.75 4.73
N THR A 174 -19.79 -16.27 5.54
CA THR A 174 -19.49 -16.67 6.93
C THR A 174 -18.40 -17.73 7.00
N ALA A 175 -18.49 -18.77 6.14
CA ALA A 175 -17.47 -19.80 6.05
C ALA A 175 -16.15 -19.26 5.50
N THR A 176 -16.21 -18.31 4.55
CA THR A 176 -15.02 -17.67 3.96
C THR A 176 -14.24 -16.86 4.99
N TYR A 177 -14.92 -16.01 5.76
CA TYR A 177 -14.28 -15.30 6.86
C TYR A 177 -13.79 -16.23 7.98
N GLY A 178 -14.54 -17.32 8.26
CA GLY A 178 -14.10 -18.38 9.17
C GLY A 178 -12.81 -19.04 8.69
N LEU A 179 -12.72 -19.41 7.41
CA LEU A 179 -11.50 -19.97 6.82
C LEU A 179 -10.34 -19.00 6.89
N ALA A 180 -10.56 -17.71 6.55
CA ALA A 180 -9.54 -16.67 6.66
C ALA A 180 -9.05 -16.52 8.11
N SER A 181 -9.95 -16.57 9.10
CA SER A 181 -9.61 -16.56 10.52
C SER A 181 -8.73 -17.74 10.92
N ILE A 182 -9.09 -18.95 10.49
CA ILE A 182 -8.29 -20.15 10.75
C ILE A 182 -6.89 -20.02 10.14
N LEU A 183 -6.80 -19.51 8.91
CA LEU A 183 -5.49 -19.27 8.26
C LEU A 183 -4.63 -18.31 9.07
N PHE A 184 -5.19 -17.21 9.57
CA PHE A 184 -4.44 -16.28 10.44
C PHE A 184 -3.97 -16.95 11.73
N PHE A 185 -4.80 -17.76 12.38
CA PHE A 185 -4.38 -18.47 13.60
C PHE A 185 -3.31 -19.52 13.32
N VAL A 186 -3.38 -20.21 12.18
CA VAL A 186 -2.34 -21.17 11.76
C VAL A 186 -1.03 -20.44 11.50
N ILE A 187 -1.08 -19.28 10.79
CA ILE A 187 0.09 -18.44 10.56
C ILE A 187 0.65 -17.96 11.90
N ALA A 188 -0.18 -17.42 12.80
CA ALA A 188 0.25 -16.97 14.12
C ALA A 188 0.96 -18.07 14.92
N ALA A 189 0.40 -19.28 14.94
CA ALA A 189 1.01 -20.43 15.60
C ALA A 189 2.37 -20.78 14.99
N THR A 190 2.49 -20.73 13.66
CA THR A 190 3.77 -20.98 12.97
C THR A 190 4.80 -19.90 13.23
N MET A 191 4.40 -18.60 13.38
CA MET A 191 5.33 -17.52 13.73
C MET A 191 6.01 -17.74 15.08
N LEU A 192 5.32 -18.34 16.04
CA LEU A 192 5.91 -18.68 17.34
C LEU A 192 6.98 -19.77 17.23
N LEU A 193 6.93 -20.61 16.18
CA LEU A 193 7.93 -21.65 15.89
C LEU A 193 9.13 -21.12 15.11
N ALA A 194 9.09 -19.88 14.63
CA ALA A 194 10.20 -19.26 13.90
C ALA A 194 11.48 -19.22 14.74
N PRO A 195 12.68 -19.26 14.13
CA PRO A 195 13.96 -19.14 14.84
C PRO A 195 13.99 -17.93 15.77
N LYS A 196 14.63 -18.07 16.92
CA LYS A 196 14.78 -16.95 17.87
C LYS A 196 15.64 -15.84 17.24
N GLU A 197 15.31 -14.62 17.56
CA GLU A 197 16.08 -13.44 17.17
C GLU A 197 17.51 -13.56 17.73
N PRO A 198 18.56 -13.23 16.92
CA PRO A 198 19.94 -13.24 17.40
C PRO A 198 20.14 -12.20 18.49
N PRO A 199 20.97 -12.48 19.53
CA PRO A 199 21.31 -11.49 20.52
C PRO A 199 22.07 -10.36 19.84
N ARG A 200 21.56 -9.12 19.90
CA ARG A 200 22.29 -7.93 19.43
C ARG A 200 23.28 -7.49 20.49
N PRO A 201 24.50 -7.07 20.09
CA PRO A 201 25.36 -6.31 21.00
C PRO A 201 24.59 -5.06 21.47
N GLU A 202 24.74 -4.71 22.74
CA GLU A 202 24.23 -3.44 23.26
C GLU A 202 24.76 -2.31 22.37
N ARG A 203 23.90 -1.80 21.50
CA ARG A 203 24.16 -0.53 20.84
C ARG A 203 23.89 0.53 21.88
N ASP A 204 24.83 1.46 22.02
CA ASP A 204 24.59 2.74 22.67
C ASP A 204 23.21 3.24 22.24
N ALA A 205 22.42 3.69 23.22
CA ALA A 205 21.02 4.02 23.05
C ALA A 205 20.80 4.77 21.72
N PRO A 206 19.87 4.36 20.86
CA PRO A 206 19.60 5.09 19.64
C PRO A 206 19.38 6.54 20.05
N SER A 207 19.94 7.48 19.28
CA SER A 207 19.64 8.91 19.38
C SER A 207 18.13 8.98 19.53
N SER A 208 17.69 9.22 20.78
CA SER A 208 16.46 8.64 21.27
C SER A 208 15.33 9.20 20.43
N LEU A 209 14.37 8.36 19.98
CA LEU A 209 13.10 8.78 19.44
C LEU A 209 12.49 9.90 20.30
N ARG A 210 12.70 9.85 21.64
CA ARG A 210 12.40 10.95 22.55
C ARG A 210 13.16 12.23 22.19
N GLY A 211 14.42 12.14 21.80
CA GLY A 211 15.20 13.31 21.37
C GLY A 211 14.66 13.91 20.07
N GLU A 212 14.34 13.08 19.09
CA GLU A 212 13.74 13.55 17.83
C GLU A 212 12.33 14.10 18.05
N LEU A 213 11.49 13.43 18.82
CA LEU A 213 10.14 13.90 19.16
C LEU A 213 10.17 15.16 20.02
N SER A 214 11.12 15.28 20.96
CA SER A 214 11.27 16.50 21.75
C SER A 214 11.76 17.67 20.91
N ALA A 215 12.66 17.42 19.96
CA ALA A 215 13.11 18.43 19.00
C ALA A 215 11.98 18.87 18.07
N LEU A 216 11.11 17.92 17.63
CA LEU A 216 9.92 18.25 16.86
C LEU A 216 8.90 19.04 17.69
N ALA A 217 8.66 18.63 18.94
CA ALA A 217 7.73 19.31 19.85
C ALA A 217 8.15 20.77 20.17
N GLN A 218 9.44 21.08 20.08
CA GLN A 218 9.97 22.43 20.22
C GLN A 218 9.76 23.31 18.96
N GLN A 219 9.20 22.71 17.88
CA GLN A 219 8.98 23.39 16.61
C GLN A 219 7.48 23.64 16.38
N PRO A 220 6.88 24.73 16.83
CA PRO A 220 5.44 24.93 16.79
C PRO A 220 4.88 24.89 15.37
N ILE A 221 5.59 25.39 14.37
CA ILE A 221 5.15 25.35 12.96
C ILE A 221 5.04 23.93 12.44
N LEU A 222 5.99 23.05 12.78
CA LEU A 222 5.95 21.64 12.39
C LEU A 222 4.84 20.87 13.12
N MET A 223 4.63 21.17 14.40
CA MET A 223 3.53 20.57 15.18
C MET A 223 2.16 21.01 14.66
N ILE A 224 1.97 22.27 14.33
CA ILE A 224 0.73 22.76 13.69
C ILE A 224 0.56 22.08 12.34
N GLY A 225 1.61 21.99 11.51
CA GLY A 225 1.58 21.28 10.24
C GLY A 225 1.16 19.81 10.41
N LEU A 226 1.72 19.11 11.40
CA LEU A 226 1.35 17.72 11.69
C LEU A 226 -0.12 17.60 12.15
N ALA A 227 -0.57 18.48 13.03
CA ALA A 227 -1.96 18.50 13.48
C ALA A 227 -2.94 18.75 12.34
N LEU A 228 -2.64 19.70 11.45
CA LEU A 228 -3.45 19.99 10.27
C LEU A 228 -3.44 18.82 9.27
N PHE A 229 -2.31 18.16 9.08
CA PHE A 229 -2.20 16.97 8.25
C PHE A 229 -3.09 15.84 8.78
N ILE A 230 -2.99 15.53 10.07
CA ILE A 230 -3.84 14.52 10.73
C ILE A 230 -5.31 14.92 10.65
N ALA A 231 -5.65 16.18 10.91
CA ALA A 231 -7.03 16.68 10.79
C ALA A 231 -7.56 16.53 9.37
N GLY A 232 -6.77 16.86 8.34
CA GLY A 232 -7.13 16.67 6.94
C GLY A 232 -7.38 15.20 6.58
N LEU A 233 -6.57 14.27 7.11
CA LEU A 233 -6.73 12.83 6.90
C LEU A 233 -7.96 12.26 7.61
N LEU A 234 -8.26 12.72 8.82
CA LEU A 234 -9.40 12.27 9.60
C LEU A 234 -10.71 12.95 9.21
N TRP A 235 -10.66 14.05 8.46
CA TRP A 235 -11.84 14.79 8.05
C TRP A 235 -12.91 13.96 7.33
N PRO A 236 -12.57 13.12 6.34
CA PRO A 236 -13.56 12.25 5.69
C PRO A 236 -14.20 11.24 6.66
N VAL A 237 -13.45 10.75 7.64
CA VAL A 237 -13.95 9.86 8.69
C VAL A 237 -14.98 10.58 9.56
N LEU A 238 -14.74 11.86 9.92
CA LEU A 238 -15.73 12.70 10.61
C LEU A 238 -17.01 12.85 9.79
N GLY A 239 -16.89 12.96 8.46
CA GLY A 239 -18.03 12.97 7.54
C GLY A 239 -18.84 11.67 7.55
N ALA A 240 -18.22 10.52 7.77
CA ALA A 240 -18.86 9.22 7.85
C ALA A 240 -19.61 9.00 9.21
N LEU A 241 -19.18 9.68 10.28
CA LEU A 241 -19.85 9.61 11.59
C LEU A 241 -21.21 10.33 11.54
N ASP A 242 -22.24 9.73 12.13
CA ASP A 242 -23.59 10.31 12.17
C ASP A 242 -23.73 11.39 13.26
N ILE A 243 -23.01 12.50 13.07
CA ILE A 243 -22.99 13.64 13.99
C ILE A 243 -24.08 14.63 13.54
N ALA A 244 -25.07 14.83 14.38
CA ALA A 244 -26.29 15.61 14.05
C ALA A 244 -26.00 17.03 13.55
N TRP A 245 -25.08 17.78 14.17
CA TRP A 245 -24.75 19.16 13.78
C TRP A 245 -23.92 19.25 12.49
N LEU A 246 -23.30 18.15 12.03
CA LEU A 246 -22.57 18.09 10.77
C LEU A 246 -23.47 17.79 9.57
N LYS A 247 -24.68 17.22 9.78
CA LYS A 247 -25.58 16.79 8.70
C LYS A 247 -25.83 17.86 7.63
N PRO A 248 -26.09 19.15 7.95
CA PRO A 248 -26.34 20.17 6.94
C PRO A 248 -25.16 20.45 6.01
N TYR A 249 -23.94 20.21 6.49
CA TYR A 249 -22.69 20.54 5.75
C TYR A 249 -22.15 19.38 4.94
N LYS A 250 -22.55 18.14 5.21
CA LYS A 250 -22.02 16.92 4.58
C LYS A 250 -22.24 16.88 3.06
N SER A 251 -23.27 17.52 2.53
CA SER A 251 -23.55 17.61 1.09
C SER A 251 -22.67 18.63 0.36
N ALA A 252 -22.12 19.59 1.08
CA ALA A 252 -21.35 20.69 0.48
C ALA A 252 -20.02 20.17 -0.09
N TRP A 253 -19.65 20.63 -1.29
CA TRP A 253 -18.41 20.28 -1.97
C TRP A 253 -17.16 20.58 -1.13
N TRP A 254 -17.19 21.72 -0.40
CA TRP A 254 -16.08 22.10 0.47
C TRP A 254 -15.90 21.15 1.64
N PHE A 255 -16.97 20.56 2.15
CA PHE A 255 -16.88 19.58 3.22
C PHE A 255 -16.40 18.22 2.71
N LYS A 256 -16.89 17.78 1.54
CA LYS A 256 -16.51 16.49 0.94
C LYS A 256 -15.04 16.45 0.49
N GLY A 257 -14.51 17.54 -0.05
CA GLY A 257 -13.18 17.56 -0.64
C GLY A 257 -12.36 18.82 -0.35
N GLY A 258 -12.97 20.01 -0.35
CA GLY A 258 -12.26 21.28 -0.22
C GLY A 258 -11.53 21.43 1.11
N ALA A 259 -12.18 21.12 2.24
CA ALA A 259 -11.59 21.26 3.57
C ALA A 259 -10.44 20.27 3.81
N PRO A 260 -10.59 18.94 3.59
CA PRO A 260 -9.49 18.03 3.81
C PRO A 260 -8.29 18.31 2.89
N VAL A 261 -8.53 18.62 1.62
CA VAL A 261 -7.44 18.99 0.68
C VAL A 261 -6.78 20.29 1.12
N GLY A 262 -7.55 21.30 1.50
CA GLY A 262 -7.03 22.57 2.01
C GLY A 262 -6.16 22.41 3.25
N LEU A 263 -6.59 21.58 4.21
CA LEU A 263 -5.82 21.25 5.42
C LEU A 263 -4.49 20.56 5.09
N ILE A 264 -4.52 19.58 4.17
CA ILE A 264 -3.31 18.86 3.74
C ILE A 264 -2.34 19.79 3.00
N LEU A 265 -2.83 20.67 2.10
CA LEU A 265 -2.00 21.63 1.40
C LEU A 265 -1.40 22.67 2.36
N LEU A 266 -2.18 23.17 3.31
CA LEU A 266 -1.68 24.08 4.35
C LEU A 266 -0.64 23.40 5.23
N ALA A 267 -0.85 22.15 5.62
CA ALA A 267 0.13 21.35 6.33
C ALA A 267 1.44 21.21 5.54
N ALA A 268 1.36 20.86 4.25
CA ALA A 268 2.53 20.75 3.37
C ALA A 268 3.27 22.09 3.25
N TYR A 269 2.55 23.20 3.12
CA TYR A 269 3.13 24.55 3.11
C TYR A 269 3.85 24.86 4.43
N LEU A 270 3.24 24.58 5.58
CA LEU A 270 3.86 24.81 6.88
C LEU A 270 5.09 23.95 7.11
N PHE A 271 5.05 22.67 6.69
CA PHE A 271 6.22 21.80 6.73
C PHE A 271 7.37 22.35 5.89
N THR A 272 7.10 22.75 4.65
CA THR A 272 8.15 23.30 3.76
C THR A 272 8.72 24.61 4.31
N ARG A 273 7.88 25.48 4.87
CA ARG A 273 8.31 26.75 5.47
C ARG A 273 9.08 26.53 6.77
N GLY A 274 8.59 25.64 7.65
CA GLY A 274 9.25 25.31 8.91
C GLY A 274 10.65 24.73 8.70
N ILE A 275 10.80 23.83 7.73
CA ILE A 275 12.08 23.21 7.42
C ILE A 275 13.04 24.20 6.76
N ARG A 276 12.57 25.00 5.78
CA ARG A 276 13.43 26.00 5.09
C ARG A 276 13.82 27.17 5.99
N GLY A 277 12.95 27.61 6.89
CA GLY A 277 13.22 28.74 7.77
C GLY A 277 14.20 28.44 8.91
N GLN A 278 14.47 27.17 9.19
CA GLN A 278 15.25 26.72 10.33
C GLN A 278 16.44 25.83 9.97
N SER A 279 16.77 25.73 8.70
CA SER A 279 17.87 24.90 8.18
C SER A 279 19.23 25.16 8.86
N ALA A 280 19.42 26.31 9.52
CA ALA A 280 20.60 26.61 10.31
C ALA A 280 20.53 26.13 11.78
N GLN A 281 19.33 25.90 12.34
CA GLN A 281 19.12 25.50 13.74
C GLN A 281 18.67 24.04 13.92
N LEU A 282 18.13 23.40 12.87
CA LEU A 282 17.90 21.96 12.80
C LEU A 282 19.22 21.17 12.75
N SER A 283 20.30 21.80 13.13
CA SER A 283 21.66 21.60 12.68
C SER A 283 22.38 20.37 13.17
N THR A 284 21.95 19.52 14.02
CA THR A 284 22.79 18.32 14.31
C THR A 284 22.02 17.12 14.83
N ALA A 285 21.07 17.29 15.72
CA ALA A 285 20.35 16.14 16.29
C ALA A 285 19.19 15.65 15.41
N SER A 286 18.44 16.58 14.76
CA SER A 286 17.28 16.22 13.91
C SER A 286 17.67 15.88 12.47
N ALA A 287 18.74 16.52 11.94
CA ALA A 287 19.24 16.23 10.58
C ALA A 287 20.03 14.89 10.51
N SER A 288 20.50 14.39 11.65
CA SER A 288 21.20 13.10 11.77
C SER A 288 20.29 11.96 12.24
N GLY A 289 19.07 12.26 12.70
CA GLY A 289 18.12 11.26 13.16
C GLY A 289 17.61 10.35 12.05
N PRO A 290 17.38 9.06 12.34
CA PRO A 290 16.98 8.10 11.32
C PRO A 290 15.60 8.40 10.70
N MET A 291 14.73 9.12 11.41
CA MET A 291 13.33 9.34 10.99
C MET A 291 13.13 10.70 10.30
N PHE A 292 13.50 11.80 10.93
CA PHE A 292 13.30 13.13 10.38
C PHE A 292 14.43 13.61 9.47
N GLY A 293 15.65 13.11 9.65
CA GLY A 293 16.78 13.50 8.82
C GLY A 293 16.59 13.19 7.34
N ALA A 294 15.89 12.11 7.01
CA ALA A 294 15.60 11.76 5.62
C ALA A 294 14.48 12.62 5.02
N ILE A 295 13.45 13.00 5.81
CA ILE A 295 12.40 13.94 5.38
C ILE A 295 13.03 15.30 5.11
N VAL A 296 13.87 15.78 6.01
CA VAL A 296 14.60 17.05 5.88
C VAL A 296 15.51 17.01 4.63
N SER A 297 16.25 15.92 4.44
CA SER A 297 17.10 15.71 3.26
C SER A 297 16.29 15.75 1.96
N LEU A 298 15.15 15.08 1.91
CA LEU A 298 14.26 15.08 0.75
C LEU A 298 13.71 16.48 0.44
N LEU A 299 13.22 17.20 1.46
CA LEU A 299 12.63 18.53 1.29
C LEU A 299 13.66 19.63 0.97
N ASN A 300 14.94 19.39 1.32
CA ASN A 300 16.05 20.28 0.95
C ASN A 300 16.57 20.06 -0.48
N LYS A 301 16.15 19.00 -1.18
CA LYS A 301 16.49 18.82 -2.62
C LYS A 301 15.91 19.99 -3.44
N THR A 302 16.66 20.49 -4.39
CA THR A 302 16.33 21.69 -5.19
C THR A 302 14.93 21.62 -5.86
N HIS A 303 14.46 20.42 -6.20
CA HIS A 303 13.18 20.17 -6.86
C HIS A 303 12.23 19.28 -6.04
N ALA A 304 12.35 19.29 -4.70
CA ALA A 304 11.61 18.40 -3.81
C ALA A 304 10.08 18.41 -4.04
N LEU A 305 9.48 19.61 -4.14
CA LEU A 305 8.02 19.72 -4.34
C LEU A 305 7.57 19.18 -5.69
N LEU A 306 8.36 19.42 -6.74
CA LEU A 306 8.07 18.87 -8.07
C LEU A 306 8.17 17.36 -8.08
N LEU A 307 9.17 16.81 -7.38
CA LEU A 307 9.38 15.39 -7.23
C LEU A 307 8.23 14.71 -6.46
N ILE A 308 7.85 15.29 -5.33
CA ILE A 308 6.70 14.81 -4.52
C ILE A 308 5.42 14.93 -5.35
N GLY A 309 5.19 16.04 -6.02
CA GLY A 309 4.04 16.23 -6.89
C GLY A 309 3.97 15.21 -8.02
N PHE A 310 5.09 14.91 -8.66
CA PHE A 310 5.16 13.89 -9.69
C PHE A 310 4.83 12.50 -9.14
N ILE A 311 5.40 12.11 -7.98
CA ILE A 311 5.13 10.82 -7.34
C ILE A 311 3.64 10.67 -7.00
N LEU A 312 3.02 11.72 -6.47
CA LEU A 312 1.60 11.73 -6.11
C LEU A 312 0.69 11.59 -7.34
N ILE A 313 1.06 12.23 -8.46
CA ILE A 313 0.19 12.35 -9.63
C ILE A 313 0.42 11.21 -10.63
N PHE A 314 1.66 10.73 -10.80
CA PHE A 314 1.98 9.75 -11.84
C PHE A 314 1.17 8.46 -11.74
N LYS A 315 0.96 7.97 -10.52
CA LYS A 315 0.17 6.75 -10.25
C LYS A 315 -1.28 7.05 -9.85
N LEU A 316 -1.70 8.31 -9.90
CA LEU A 316 -3.04 8.72 -9.47
C LEU A 316 -4.14 8.05 -10.30
N ALA A 317 -3.99 8.02 -11.62
CA ALA A 317 -4.94 7.40 -12.54
C ALA A 317 -5.16 5.91 -12.24
N ASP A 318 -4.08 5.16 -12.14
CA ASP A 318 -4.06 3.73 -11.83
C ASP A 318 -4.61 3.43 -10.41
N SER A 319 -4.20 4.22 -9.45
CA SER A 319 -4.67 4.07 -8.07
C SER A 319 -6.16 4.42 -7.93
N SER A 320 -6.66 5.36 -8.71
CA SER A 320 -8.07 5.77 -8.70
C SER A 320 -8.98 4.69 -9.24
N ILE A 321 -8.63 4.06 -10.36
CA ILE A 321 -9.45 3.01 -10.96
C ILE A 321 -9.45 1.74 -10.10
N GLY A 322 -8.31 1.38 -9.50
CA GLY A 322 -8.09 0.09 -8.85
C GLY A 322 -9.10 -0.25 -7.77
N PHE A 323 -9.55 0.72 -6.96
CA PHE A 323 -10.52 0.50 -5.88
C PHE A 323 -11.95 0.31 -6.39
N MET A 324 -12.27 0.82 -7.59
CA MET A 324 -13.61 0.77 -8.17
C MET A 324 -13.81 -0.39 -9.16
N ILE A 325 -12.75 -1.06 -9.56
CA ILE A 325 -12.82 -2.23 -10.47
C ILE A 325 -13.67 -3.35 -9.84
N LYS A 326 -13.38 -3.75 -8.60
CA LYS A 326 -14.08 -4.88 -7.96
C LYS A 326 -15.58 -4.60 -7.74
N PRO A 327 -16.00 -3.43 -7.20
CA PRO A 327 -17.40 -3.05 -7.18
C PRO A 327 -18.07 -3.07 -8.56
N PHE A 328 -17.39 -2.61 -9.61
CA PHE A 328 -17.92 -2.65 -10.97
C PHE A 328 -18.18 -4.07 -11.46
N TRP A 329 -17.28 -5.02 -11.18
CA TRP A 329 -17.52 -6.44 -11.50
C TRP A 329 -18.76 -6.99 -10.79
N VAL A 330 -18.96 -6.65 -9.52
CA VAL A 330 -20.13 -7.05 -8.74
C VAL A 330 -21.41 -6.49 -9.36
N ASP A 331 -21.43 -5.19 -9.66
CA ASP A 331 -22.60 -4.50 -10.24
C ASP A 331 -22.92 -4.95 -11.66
N SER A 332 -21.93 -5.52 -12.35
CA SER A 332 -22.11 -6.14 -13.68
C SER A 332 -22.56 -7.60 -13.63
N GLY A 333 -22.84 -8.13 -12.43
CA GLY A 333 -23.44 -9.47 -12.27
C GLY A 333 -22.44 -10.63 -12.21
N PHE A 334 -21.13 -10.39 -12.23
CA PHE A 334 -20.12 -11.44 -12.17
C PHE A 334 -20.10 -12.14 -10.81
N THR A 335 -19.87 -13.46 -10.82
CA THR A 335 -19.74 -14.28 -9.61
C THR A 335 -18.41 -14.00 -8.89
N ASN A 336 -18.34 -14.31 -7.60
CA ASN A 336 -17.09 -14.20 -6.84
C ASN A 336 -15.99 -15.09 -7.42
N THR A 337 -16.36 -16.26 -7.96
CA THR A 337 -15.45 -17.15 -8.68
C THR A 337 -14.81 -16.46 -9.88
N GLN A 338 -15.60 -15.80 -10.72
CA GLN A 338 -15.08 -15.07 -11.89
C GLN A 338 -14.18 -13.91 -11.45
N ILE A 339 -14.59 -13.15 -10.44
CA ILE A 339 -13.80 -12.05 -9.89
C ILE A 339 -12.49 -12.58 -9.33
N GLY A 340 -12.53 -13.62 -8.49
CA GLY A 340 -11.37 -14.21 -7.84
C GLY A 340 -10.38 -14.82 -8.81
N LEU A 341 -10.84 -15.62 -9.75
CA LEU A 341 -9.97 -16.31 -10.71
C LEU A 341 -9.41 -15.38 -11.78
N VAL A 342 -10.24 -14.50 -12.34
CA VAL A 342 -9.84 -13.65 -13.47
C VAL A 342 -9.28 -12.32 -12.99
N SER A 343 -10.07 -11.52 -12.25
CA SER A 343 -9.66 -10.18 -11.90
C SER A 343 -8.55 -10.17 -10.80
N VAL A 344 -8.55 -11.15 -9.88
CA VAL A 344 -7.51 -11.24 -8.84
C VAL A 344 -6.36 -12.14 -9.30
N ASN A 345 -6.59 -13.43 -9.49
CA ASN A 345 -5.48 -14.38 -9.65
C ASN A 345 -4.79 -14.26 -11.01
N LEU A 346 -5.56 -14.29 -12.12
CA LEU A 346 -4.99 -14.08 -13.45
C LEU A 346 -4.42 -12.66 -13.58
N GLY A 347 -5.15 -11.65 -13.08
CA GLY A 347 -4.70 -10.26 -13.06
C GLY A 347 -3.36 -10.10 -12.36
N LEU A 348 -3.19 -10.71 -11.18
CA LEU A 348 -1.91 -10.66 -10.44
C LEU A 348 -0.78 -11.36 -11.21
N GLY A 349 -1.05 -12.53 -11.83
CA GLY A 349 -0.08 -13.21 -12.69
C GLY A 349 0.35 -12.33 -13.87
N LEU A 350 -0.59 -11.68 -14.54
CA LEU A 350 -0.32 -10.75 -15.64
C LEU A 350 0.43 -9.50 -15.18
N SER A 351 0.12 -8.97 -14.00
CA SER A 351 0.84 -7.84 -13.40
C SER A 351 2.31 -8.19 -13.11
N ILE A 352 2.58 -9.43 -12.66
CA ILE A 352 3.97 -9.91 -12.47
C ILE A 352 4.69 -9.99 -13.82
N ALA A 353 4.06 -10.60 -14.83
CA ALA A 353 4.64 -10.67 -16.18
C ALA A 353 4.90 -9.28 -16.77
N GLY A 354 3.94 -8.36 -16.62
CA GLY A 354 4.09 -6.95 -16.99
C GLY A 354 5.25 -6.28 -16.25
N GLY A 355 5.38 -6.52 -14.94
CA GLY A 355 6.48 -5.99 -14.13
C GLY A 355 7.86 -6.43 -14.61
N ILE A 356 8.03 -7.71 -14.93
CA ILE A 356 9.28 -8.27 -15.46
C ILE A 356 9.60 -7.66 -16.83
N LEU A 357 8.64 -7.63 -17.74
CA LEU A 357 8.82 -7.07 -19.07
C LEU A 357 9.03 -5.56 -19.05
N GLY A 358 8.32 -4.85 -18.15
CA GLY A 358 8.48 -3.41 -17.95
C GLY A 358 9.86 -3.04 -17.39
N GLY A 359 10.37 -3.81 -16.44
CA GLY A 359 11.73 -3.66 -15.94
C GLY A 359 12.77 -3.87 -17.05
N TRP A 360 12.66 -4.99 -17.75
CA TRP A 360 13.56 -5.30 -18.88
C TRP A 360 13.53 -4.21 -19.98
N TYR A 361 12.34 -3.70 -20.33
CA TYR A 361 12.23 -2.60 -21.28
C TYR A 361 12.89 -1.33 -20.76
N THR A 362 12.61 -0.96 -19.49
CA THR A 362 13.15 0.24 -18.83
C THR A 362 14.68 0.21 -18.78
N ASP A 363 15.27 -0.95 -18.48
CA ASP A 363 16.74 -1.14 -18.47
C ASP A 363 17.37 -0.90 -19.84
N ARG A 364 16.67 -1.25 -20.92
CA ARG A 364 17.18 -1.08 -22.30
C ARG A 364 17.02 0.33 -22.84
N VAL A 365 15.89 1.00 -22.56
CA VAL A 365 15.57 2.29 -23.18
C VAL A 365 15.84 3.49 -22.27
N GLY A 366 16.15 3.23 -21.01
CA GLY A 366 16.29 4.22 -19.94
C GLY A 366 14.99 4.58 -19.24
N ILE A 367 15.11 5.03 -17.98
CA ILE A 367 13.99 5.28 -17.06
C ILE A 367 13.01 6.30 -17.63
N PHE A 368 13.50 7.40 -18.20
CA PHE A 368 12.63 8.45 -18.75
C PHE A 368 11.72 7.94 -19.86
N ARG A 369 12.28 7.18 -20.83
CA ARG A 369 11.49 6.58 -21.92
C ARG A 369 10.55 5.50 -21.39
N GLY A 370 11.01 4.72 -20.39
CA GLY A 370 10.20 3.74 -19.68
C GLY A 370 8.96 4.38 -19.05
N LEU A 371 9.11 5.46 -18.29
CA LEU A 371 7.99 6.21 -17.71
C LEU A 371 7.02 6.72 -18.78
N TRP A 372 7.55 7.28 -19.86
CA TRP A 372 6.73 7.85 -20.91
C TRP A 372 5.92 6.79 -21.65
N VAL A 373 6.57 5.73 -22.14
CA VAL A 373 5.93 4.69 -22.97
C VAL A 373 5.05 3.77 -22.14
N LEU A 374 5.59 3.22 -21.04
CA LEU A 374 4.86 2.23 -20.24
C LEU A 374 3.74 2.88 -19.42
N GLY A 375 3.94 4.11 -18.95
CA GLY A 375 2.89 4.90 -18.32
C GLY A 375 1.75 5.23 -19.30
N LEU A 376 2.05 5.51 -20.59
CA LEU A 376 1.03 5.74 -21.60
C LEU A 376 0.20 4.46 -21.86
N TRP A 377 0.84 3.30 -22.01
CA TRP A 377 0.13 2.03 -22.14
C TRP A 377 -0.77 1.75 -20.95
N GLN A 378 -0.29 2.04 -19.73
CA GLN A 378 -1.08 1.92 -18.52
C GLN A 378 -2.29 2.87 -18.53
N ALA A 379 -2.12 4.13 -18.94
CA ALA A 379 -3.23 5.07 -19.05
C ALA A 379 -4.26 4.61 -20.10
N LEU A 380 -3.81 4.18 -21.28
CA LEU A 380 -4.67 3.70 -22.35
C LEU A 380 -5.49 2.47 -21.96
N SER A 381 -4.96 1.60 -21.09
CA SER A 381 -5.69 0.40 -20.65
C SER A 381 -6.96 0.74 -19.86
N ASN A 382 -7.01 1.90 -19.18
CA ASN A 382 -8.21 2.36 -18.48
C ASN A 382 -9.41 2.50 -19.45
N LEU A 383 -9.16 2.80 -20.73
CA LEU A 383 -10.22 2.87 -21.75
C LEU A 383 -10.90 1.51 -21.96
N GLY A 384 -10.21 0.40 -21.70
CA GLY A 384 -10.84 -0.93 -21.71
C GLY A 384 -12.00 -1.03 -20.72
N TYR A 385 -11.81 -0.51 -19.51
CA TYR A 385 -12.87 -0.43 -18.50
C TYR A 385 -13.94 0.62 -18.84
N VAL A 386 -13.58 1.71 -19.53
CA VAL A 386 -14.58 2.66 -20.05
C VAL A 386 -15.52 1.96 -21.00
N VAL A 387 -14.98 1.23 -21.99
CA VAL A 387 -15.79 0.46 -22.95
C VAL A 387 -16.62 -0.60 -22.24
N ALA A 388 -16.03 -1.35 -21.30
CA ALA A 388 -16.75 -2.34 -20.52
C ALA A 388 -17.93 -1.72 -19.75
N ALA A 389 -17.73 -0.54 -19.11
CA ALA A 389 -18.76 0.14 -18.34
C ALA A 389 -19.90 0.72 -19.20
N TYR A 390 -19.65 0.98 -20.48
CA TYR A 390 -20.71 1.37 -21.43
C TYR A 390 -21.47 0.18 -22.01
N VAL A 391 -20.80 -0.94 -22.23
CA VAL A 391 -21.35 -2.08 -22.98
C VAL A 391 -21.95 -3.14 -22.07
N VAL A 392 -21.31 -3.42 -20.93
CA VAL A 392 -21.76 -4.46 -20.01
C VAL A 392 -22.88 -3.90 -19.12
N PRO A 393 -24.09 -4.48 -19.18
CA PRO A 393 -25.21 -4.00 -18.39
C PRO A 393 -25.00 -4.29 -16.90
N HIS A 394 -25.59 -3.45 -16.05
CA HIS A 394 -25.75 -3.79 -14.63
C HIS A 394 -26.72 -4.94 -14.47
N ALA A 395 -26.35 -5.93 -13.71
CA ALA A 395 -27.16 -7.13 -13.48
C ALA A 395 -26.98 -7.63 -12.02
N PRO A 396 -28.00 -8.30 -11.46
CA PRO A 396 -27.85 -9.00 -10.19
C PRO A 396 -26.69 -10.01 -10.28
N GLN A 397 -25.99 -10.19 -9.18
CA GLN A 397 -24.86 -11.10 -9.16
C GLN A 397 -25.26 -12.54 -9.48
N GLY A 398 -24.45 -13.23 -10.27
CA GLY A 398 -24.73 -14.59 -10.73
C GLY A 398 -25.73 -14.67 -11.89
N SER A 399 -26.10 -13.53 -12.49
CA SER A 399 -26.89 -13.49 -13.72
C SER A 399 -26.16 -14.19 -14.86
N ASP A 400 -26.92 -14.69 -15.84
CA ASP A 400 -26.36 -15.22 -17.10
C ASP A 400 -25.85 -14.04 -17.95
N ILE A 401 -24.55 -13.85 -17.98
CA ILE A 401 -23.88 -12.77 -18.72
C ILE A 401 -23.51 -13.30 -20.10
N ALA A 402 -23.90 -12.58 -21.13
CA ALA A 402 -23.55 -12.94 -22.53
C ALA A 402 -22.01 -13.10 -22.67
N MET A 403 -21.57 -14.12 -23.40
CA MET A 403 -20.15 -14.43 -23.60
C MET A 403 -19.34 -13.24 -24.11
N ALA A 404 -19.90 -12.40 -24.96
CA ALA A 404 -19.25 -11.20 -25.46
C ALA A 404 -18.95 -10.19 -24.34
N HIS A 405 -19.85 -10.02 -23.38
CA HIS A 405 -19.67 -9.14 -22.22
C HIS A 405 -18.63 -9.73 -21.26
N GLN A 406 -18.64 -11.07 -21.06
CA GLN A 406 -17.61 -11.73 -20.24
C GLN A 406 -16.23 -11.54 -20.87
N LEU A 407 -16.05 -11.80 -22.15
CA LEU A 407 -14.77 -11.63 -22.86
C LEU A 407 -14.27 -10.18 -22.83
N LEU A 408 -15.19 -9.20 -22.97
CA LEU A 408 -14.86 -7.79 -22.88
C LEU A 408 -14.32 -7.43 -21.48
N MET A 409 -15.00 -7.88 -20.42
CA MET A 409 -14.60 -7.63 -19.03
C MET A 409 -13.27 -8.31 -18.71
N TYR A 410 -13.11 -9.59 -19.13
CA TYR A 410 -11.86 -10.34 -18.92
C TYR A 410 -10.70 -9.70 -19.68
N GLY A 411 -10.92 -9.27 -20.91
CA GLY A 411 -9.93 -8.56 -21.72
C GLY A 411 -9.51 -7.22 -21.10
N ALA A 412 -10.48 -6.41 -20.65
CA ALA A 412 -10.21 -5.15 -19.97
C ALA A 412 -9.37 -5.37 -18.72
N SER A 413 -9.73 -6.36 -17.89
CA SER A 413 -9.00 -6.71 -16.66
C SER A 413 -7.60 -7.23 -16.97
N ALA A 414 -7.44 -8.10 -17.97
CA ALA A 414 -6.15 -8.66 -18.34
C ALA A 414 -5.17 -7.57 -18.84
N ILE A 415 -5.66 -6.69 -19.73
CA ILE A 415 -4.86 -5.60 -20.31
C ILE A 415 -4.47 -4.60 -19.21
N GLU A 416 -5.42 -4.20 -18.36
CA GLU A 416 -5.16 -3.27 -17.25
C GLU A 416 -4.12 -3.85 -16.29
N SER A 417 -4.30 -5.09 -15.84
CA SER A 417 -3.36 -5.70 -14.90
C SER A 417 -1.95 -5.86 -15.48
N PHE A 418 -1.84 -6.26 -16.75
CA PHE A 418 -0.54 -6.39 -17.42
C PHE A 418 0.15 -5.03 -17.59
N THR A 419 -0.56 -4.03 -18.10
CA THR A 419 -0.01 -2.68 -18.31
C THR A 419 0.25 -1.95 -17.00
N GLY A 420 -0.58 -2.20 -15.98
CA GLY A 420 -0.35 -1.76 -14.61
C GLY A 420 0.98 -2.26 -14.05
N GLY A 421 1.33 -3.53 -14.34
CA GLY A 421 2.63 -4.09 -14.03
C GLY A 421 3.78 -3.39 -14.79
N LEU A 422 3.61 -3.19 -16.11
CA LEU A 422 4.58 -2.47 -16.94
C LEU A 422 4.91 -1.08 -16.38
N GLY A 423 3.89 -0.25 -16.14
CA GLY A 423 4.05 1.12 -15.66
C GLY A 423 4.61 1.17 -14.24
N THR A 424 4.24 0.22 -13.39
CA THR A 424 4.76 0.13 -12.02
C THR A 424 6.26 -0.16 -12.01
N ALA A 425 6.76 -1.04 -12.88
CA ALA A 425 8.19 -1.34 -12.96
C ALA A 425 9.02 -0.10 -13.31
N ALA A 426 8.62 0.69 -14.32
CA ALA A 426 9.29 1.93 -14.68
C ALA A 426 9.24 2.97 -13.56
N PHE A 427 8.11 3.06 -12.86
CA PHE A 427 7.95 3.98 -11.74
C PHE A 427 8.83 3.61 -10.54
N LEU A 428 8.91 2.33 -10.18
CA LEU A 428 9.78 1.88 -9.10
C LEU A 428 11.26 2.06 -9.46
N ALA A 429 11.65 1.82 -10.72
CA ALA A 429 12.99 2.12 -11.20
C ALA A 429 13.33 3.63 -11.06
N PHE A 430 12.36 4.50 -11.38
CA PHE A 430 12.49 5.94 -11.16
C PHE A 430 12.68 6.27 -9.67
N LEU A 431 11.86 5.71 -8.76
CA LEU A 431 12.02 5.96 -7.33
C LEU A 431 13.41 5.55 -6.82
N MET A 432 13.92 4.42 -7.29
CA MET A 432 15.27 3.96 -6.91
C MET A 432 16.39 4.85 -7.46
N ALA A 433 16.22 5.41 -8.67
CA ALA A 433 17.23 6.23 -9.31
C ALA A 433 17.42 7.61 -8.65
N ILE A 434 16.40 8.15 -8.02
CA ILE A 434 16.44 9.49 -7.39
C ILE A 434 16.90 9.46 -5.93
N VAL A 435 17.07 8.28 -5.35
CA VAL A 435 17.48 8.09 -3.95
C VAL A 435 18.98 8.29 -3.78
N ASP A 436 19.37 9.01 -2.71
CA ASP A 436 20.76 9.11 -2.31
C ASP A 436 21.28 7.77 -1.77
N LYS A 437 22.32 7.22 -2.38
CA LYS A 437 22.92 5.94 -2.00
C LYS A 437 23.39 5.89 -0.56
N SER A 438 23.76 7.03 0.04
CA SER A 438 24.19 7.12 1.44
C SER A 438 23.06 6.87 2.43
N ARG A 439 21.80 7.13 2.03
CA ARG A 439 20.56 6.99 2.84
C ARG A 439 19.46 6.23 2.09
N ALA A 440 19.84 5.36 1.18
CA ALA A 440 18.96 4.71 0.21
C ALA A 440 17.70 4.10 0.83
N THR A 441 17.84 3.32 1.90
CA THR A 441 16.73 2.63 2.55
C THR A 441 15.67 3.59 3.09
N THR A 442 16.10 4.65 3.78
CA THR A 442 15.18 5.60 4.44
C THR A 442 14.52 6.52 3.41
N GLU A 443 15.29 7.04 2.44
CA GLU A 443 14.71 7.87 1.36
C GLU A 443 13.73 7.09 0.51
N TYR A 444 14.03 5.85 0.12
CA TYR A 444 13.13 4.99 -0.62
C TYR A 444 11.84 4.69 0.17
N ALA A 445 11.97 4.42 1.47
CA ALA A 445 10.81 4.21 2.33
C ALA A 445 9.88 5.43 2.36
N ILE A 446 10.42 6.65 2.43
CA ILE A 446 9.62 7.87 2.39
C ILE A 446 8.94 8.05 1.03
N LEU A 447 9.67 7.87 -0.07
CA LEU A 447 9.11 8.02 -1.41
C LEU A 447 8.00 6.99 -1.68
N SER A 448 8.20 5.75 -1.25
CA SER A 448 7.18 4.70 -1.36
C SER A 448 5.97 4.96 -0.45
N SER A 449 6.17 5.58 0.72
CA SER A 449 5.07 6.02 1.60
C SER A 449 4.26 7.16 0.97
N ILE A 450 4.90 8.10 0.28
CA ILE A 450 4.21 9.17 -0.48
C ILE A 450 3.35 8.55 -1.59
N PHE A 451 3.86 7.54 -2.29
CA PHE A 451 3.09 6.78 -3.27
C PHE A 451 1.89 6.04 -2.63
N ALA A 452 2.11 5.33 -1.53
CA ALA A 452 1.03 4.64 -0.80
C ALA A 452 -0.04 5.61 -0.30
N PHE A 453 0.36 6.80 0.14
CA PHE A 453 -0.54 7.89 0.51
C PHE A 453 -1.42 8.34 -0.66
N SER A 454 -0.84 8.57 -1.84
CA SER A 454 -1.57 8.90 -3.07
C SER A 454 -2.64 7.84 -3.38
N ARG A 455 -2.30 6.56 -3.24
CA ARG A 455 -3.21 5.43 -3.48
C ARG A 455 -4.44 5.46 -2.55
N SER A 456 -4.25 5.77 -1.28
CA SER A 456 -5.35 5.85 -0.31
C SER A 456 -6.31 7.00 -0.61
N ILE A 457 -5.78 8.17 -0.95
CA ILE A 457 -6.60 9.34 -1.32
C ILE A 457 -7.32 9.10 -2.65
N ALA A 458 -6.62 8.50 -3.63
CA ALA A 458 -7.20 8.17 -4.92
C ALA A 458 -8.38 7.19 -4.80
N GLY A 459 -8.28 6.18 -3.94
CA GLY A 459 -9.36 5.25 -3.67
C GLY A 459 -10.58 5.93 -3.03
N TRP A 460 -10.35 6.82 -2.07
CA TRP A 460 -11.41 7.61 -1.45
C TRP A 460 -12.12 8.54 -2.45
N ALA A 461 -11.37 9.34 -3.18
CA ALA A 461 -11.91 10.23 -4.21
C ALA A 461 -12.61 9.43 -5.33
N GLY A 462 -12.08 8.25 -5.63
CA GLY A 462 -12.64 7.32 -6.60
C GLY A 462 -14.02 6.81 -6.23
N GLY A 463 -14.25 6.48 -4.96
CA GLY A 463 -15.57 6.08 -4.48
C GLY A 463 -16.62 7.19 -4.66
N ILE A 464 -16.26 8.44 -4.36
CA ILE A 464 -17.13 9.60 -4.59
C ILE A 464 -17.37 9.80 -6.09
N GLY A 465 -16.31 9.78 -6.90
CA GLY A 465 -16.40 9.97 -8.34
C GLY A 465 -17.28 8.92 -9.04
N ALA A 466 -17.09 7.64 -8.72
CA ALA A 466 -17.90 6.56 -9.27
C ALA A 466 -19.36 6.64 -8.82
N GLN A 467 -19.63 7.06 -7.57
CA GLN A 467 -20.97 7.23 -7.03
C GLN A 467 -21.75 8.37 -7.73
N GLU A 468 -21.09 9.50 -7.98
CA GLU A 468 -21.74 10.71 -8.51
C GLU A 468 -21.84 10.69 -10.05
N MET A 469 -20.84 10.14 -10.75
CA MET A 469 -20.75 10.19 -12.22
C MET A 469 -21.10 8.84 -12.90
N GLY A 470 -21.18 7.75 -12.14
CA GLY A 470 -21.24 6.38 -12.68
C GLY A 470 -19.90 5.87 -13.20
N TYR A 471 -19.78 4.57 -13.37
CA TYR A 471 -18.51 3.91 -13.69
C TYR A 471 -17.88 4.38 -15.01
N ALA A 472 -18.67 4.49 -16.09
CA ALA A 472 -18.15 4.83 -17.41
C ALA A 472 -17.49 6.23 -17.43
N ALA A 473 -18.19 7.25 -16.93
CA ALA A 473 -17.65 8.60 -16.85
C ALA A 473 -16.47 8.69 -15.87
N TYR A 474 -16.54 7.97 -14.74
CA TYR A 474 -15.46 7.92 -13.78
C TYR A 474 -14.20 7.26 -14.36
N PHE A 475 -14.32 6.12 -15.02
CA PHE A 475 -13.17 5.46 -15.67
C PHE A 475 -12.57 6.33 -16.79
N ALA A 476 -13.40 7.05 -17.55
CA ALA A 476 -12.90 8.03 -18.52
C ALA A 476 -12.13 9.17 -17.84
N LEU A 477 -12.60 9.65 -16.68
CA LEU A 477 -11.86 10.63 -15.88
C LEU A 477 -10.50 10.08 -15.43
N THR A 478 -10.41 8.81 -15.00
CA THR A 478 -9.12 8.22 -14.59
C THR A 478 -8.11 8.21 -15.74
N PHE A 479 -8.55 7.98 -16.99
CA PHE A 479 -7.68 8.11 -18.14
C PHE A 479 -7.13 9.55 -18.28
N VAL A 480 -7.98 10.57 -18.12
CA VAL A 480 -7.56 11.98 -18.21
C VAL A 480 -6.61 12.34 -17.07
N LEU A 481 -6.82 11.80 -15.86
CA LEU A 481 -5.96 12.04 -14.69
C LEU A 481 -4.52 11.53 -14.85
N ALA A 482 -4.22 10.73 -15.87
CA ALA A 482 -2.84 10.34 -16.17
C ALA A 482 -2.01 11.51 -16.77
N PHE A 483 -2.62 12.39 -17.55
CA PHE A 483 -1.91 13.39 -18.34
C PHE A 483 -1.23 14.51 -17.55
N PRO A 484 -1.73 15.00 -16.39
CA PRO A 484 -1.01 15.98 -15.57
C PRO A 484 0.42 15.54 -15.21
N ALA A 485 0.64 14.24 -14.98
CA ALA A 485 1.98 13.71 -14.74
C ALA A 485 2.90 13.84 -15.96
N TYR A 486 2.34 13.68 -17.16
CA TYR A 486 3.09 13.85 -18.42
C TYR A 486 3.56 15.28 -18.63
N ALA A 487 2.78 16.27 -18.20
CA ALA A 487 3.20 17.67 -18.21
C ALA A 487 4.45 17.93 -17.34
N LEU A 488 4.67 17.13 -16.29
CA LEU A 488 5.83 17.24 -15.40
C LEU A 488 7.07 16.48 -15.91
N LEU A 489 6.93 15.54 -16.86
CA LEU A 489 8.03 14.69 -17.34
C LEU A 489 9.26 15.46 -17.87
N PRO A 490 9.15 16.62 -18.57
CA PRO A 490 10.32 17.37 -19.02
C PRO A 490 11.25 17.77 -17.86
N TRP A 491 10.67 18.19 -16.72
CA TRP A 491 11.45 18.55 -15.52
C TRP A 491 12.01 17.31 -14.82
N ILE A 492 11.29 16.18 -14.84
CA ILE A 492 11.77 14.91 -14.31
C ILE A 492 12.98 14.41 -15.11
N LYS A 493 13.00 14.62 -16.43
CA LYS A 493 14.17 14.32 -17.27
C LYS A 493 15.44 15.03 -16.79
N SER A 494 15.35 16.32 -16.47
CA SER A 494 16.51 17.08 -15.97
C SER A 494 17.00 16.59 -14.61
N ILE A 495 16.06 16.17 -13.73
CA ILE A 495 16.41 15.59 -12.42
C ILE A 495 17.14 14.24 -12.61
N LEU A 496 16.68 13.37 -13.51
CA LEU A 496 17.33 12.09 -13.79
C LEU A 496 18.75 12.28 -14.33
N ILE A 497 18.95 13.17 -15.29
CA ILE A 497 20.28 13.49 -15.83
C ILE A 497 21.21 13.99 -14.71
N SER A 498 20.74 14.90 -13.88
CA SER A 498 21.54 15.42 -12.75
C SER A 498 21.82 14.38 -11.66
N SER A 499 21.01 13.33 -11.55
CA SER A 499 21.26 12.22 -10.63
C SER A 499 22.30 11.23 -11.18
N GLU A 500 22.30 10.99 -12.49
CA GLU A 500 23.30 10.16 -13.16
C GLU A 500 24.71 10.78 -13.11
N GLU A 501 24.83 12.09 -13.27
CA GLU A 501 26.11 12.84 -13.19
C GLU A 501 26.72 12.84 -11.77
N ARG A 502 25.93 12.61 -10.72
CA ARG A 502 26.39 12.52 -9.33
C ARG A 502 26.85 11.12 -8.92
N THR A 503 26.72 10.14 -9.81
CA THR A 503 27.15 8.76 -9.54
C THR A 503 28.51 8.57 -10.20
N PRO A 504 29.63 8.51 -9.42
CA PRO A 504 30.97 8.25 -9.98
C PRO A 504 31.07 6.83 -10.51
#